data_576d001f8327372c4aeb237620cc2133
#
_entry.id   576d001f8327372c4aeb237620cc2133
#
_cell.length_a   1.000
_cell.length_b   1.000
_cell.length_c   1.000
_cell.angle_alpha   90.00
_cell.angle_beta   90.00
_cell.angle_gamma   90.00
#
_symmetry.space_group_name_H-M   'P 1'
#
loop_
_entity.id
_entity.type
_entity.pdbx_description
1 polymer ?
#
loop_
_entity_poly.entity_id
_entity_poly.type
_entity_poly.pdbx_seq_one_letter_code
_entity_poly.pdbx_strand_id
1 'polypeptide(L)'
;KDLAKIVMPNELFFNIIDQATEMGFDDFGLTPITGEIFMDKRFFEKLEYLETHPKVSSYHFFTNFTVLDAAAILKLTALKKLSIFSISVYGHDQSSFVHITQRNDIAYRRLVDNLQTLHQILAQADLQIEIGWRTYKSFDHITEGDDYGLSRSVIRLRDSYDIPLHITKNYDNWGGIITDKDVNGLDLDVVDCQSMPKIGACSLIFYKLQVMADGQVNACACRDVNATLAIGDLSSQRLADILSDRNQTYMDLIDSQQRGEFKPICHSCSFYRSIYKYHPVYEYHSKPQTTLEEVYETLERA
;
A
#
# COMPACT_ATOMS: atom_id res chain seq x y z
N LYS A 1 6.77 -12.25 13.15
CA LYS A 1 5.63 -13.19 13.08
C LYS A 1 5.70 -13.88 11.72
N ASP A 2 5.68 -15.21 11.70
CA ASP A 2 5.60 -15.98 10.48
C ASP A 2 4.15 -15.92 9.96
N LEU A 3 3.85 -14.89 9.18
CA LEU A 3 2.60 -14.85 8.43
C LEU A 3 2.68 -15.91 7.33
N ALA A 4 1.57 -16.61 7.09
CA ALA A 4 1.48 -17.57 6.01
C ALA A 4 1.78 -16.87 4.66
N LYS A 5 2.72 -17.43 3.89
CA LYS A 5 3.06 -16.92 2.56
C LYS A 5 2.04 -17.48 1.57
N ILE A 6 0.91 -16.81 1.45
CA ILE A 6 -0.19 -17.18 0.57
C ILE A 6 -0.21 -16.21 -0.61
N VAL A 7 -0.37 -16.75 -1.81
CA VAL A 7 -0.65 -16.00 -3.03
C VAL A 7 -2.13 -16.18 -3.35
N MET A 8 -2.84 -15.10 -3.63
CA MET A 8 -4.25 -15.14 -4.02
C MET A 8 -4.41 -15.91 -5.32
N PRO A 9 -5.25 -16.98 -5.37
CA PRO A 9 -5.55 -17.68 -6.61
C PRO A 9 -6.13 -16.75 -7.69
N ASN A 10 -5.83 -17.00 -8.96
CA ASN A 10 -6.35 -16.16 -10.04
C ASN A 10 -7.88 -16.19 -10.11
N GLU A 11 -8.50 -17.31 -9.89
CA GLU A 11 -9.97 -17.46 -9.90
C GLU A 11 -10.62 -16.59 -8.84
N LEU A 12 -10.03 -16.54 -7.64
CA LEU A 12 -10.50 -15.66 -6.57
C LEU A 12 -10.28 -14.19 -6.95
N PHE A 13 -9.09 -13.85 -7.48
CA PHE A 13 -8.78 -12.48 -7.90
C PHE A 13 -9.77 -11.99 -8.98
N PHE A 14 -10.03 -12.80 -10.01
CA PHE A 14 -10.95 -12.43 -11.09
C PHE A 14 -12.38 -12.25 -10.56
N ASN A 15 -12.85 -13.16 -9.71
CA ASN A 15 -14.16 -13.04 -9.07
C ASN A 15 -14.30 -11.78 -8.21
N ILE A 16 -13.23 -11.38 -7.51
CA ILE A 16 -13.21 -10.12 -6.73
C ILE A 16 -13.38 -8.92 -7.66
N ILE A 17 -12.62 -8.86 -8.75
CA ILE A 17 -12.68 -7.75 -9.72
C ILE A 17 -14.08 -7.67 -10.34
N ASP A 18 -14.67 -8.81 -10.74
CA ASP A 18 -16.01 -8.86 -11.30
C ASP A 18 -17.05 -8.31 -10.33
N GLN A 19 -17.06 -8.81 -9.09
CA GLN A 19 -18.02 -8.34 -8.08
C GLN A 19 -17.80 -6.86 -7.73
N ALA A 20 -16.57 -6.41 -7.60
CA ALA A 20 -16.25 -5.03 -7.29
C ALA A 20 -16.70 -4.08 -8.41
N THR A 21 -16.46 -4.46 -9.67
CA THR A 21 -16.90 -3.66 -10.83
C THR A 21 -18.41 -3.66 -11.04
N GLU A 22 -19.12 -4.72 -10.63
CA GLU A 22 -20.60 -4.70 -10.56
C GLU A 22 -21.12 -3.67 -9.57
N MET A 23 -20.40 -3.43 -8.48
CA MET A 23 -20.71 -2.43 -7.46
C MET A 23 -20.21 -1.02 -7.80
N GLY A 24 -19.55 -0.83 -8.95
CA GLY A 24 -19.05 0.47 -9.41
C GLY A 24 -17.64 0.82 -8.99
N PHE A 25 -16.88 -0.10 -8.38
CA PHE A 25 -15.45 0.09 -8.17
C PHE A 25 -14.71 -0.11 -9.48
N ASP A 26 -13.85 0.82 -9.86
CA ASP A 26 -13.15 0.81 -11.15
C ASP A 26 -11.65 1.11 -11.05
N ASP A 27 -11.15 1.50 -9.87
CA ASP A 27 -9.74 1.72 -9.56
C ASP A 27 -9.25 0.74 -8.49
N PHE A 28 -8.16 0.02 -8.78
CA PHE A 28 -7.69 -1.10 -7.95
C PHE A 28 -6.26 -0.93 -7.44
N GLY A 29 -6.11 -0.89 -6.13
CA GLY A 29 -4.80 -0.98 -5.46
C GLY A 29 -4.40 -2.45 -5.26
N LEU A 30 -3.36 -2.92 -5.93
CA LEU A 30 -2.96 -4.34 -5.91
C LEU A 30 -1.91 -4.67 -4.84
N THR A 31 -1.52 -3.70 -4.04
CA THR A 31 -0.43 -3.88 -3.07
C THR A 31 -0.86 -4.78 -1.92
N PRO A 32 -0.16 -5.89 -1.64
CA PRO A 32 -0.39 -6.66 -0.44
C PRO A 32 -0.04 -5.83 0.82
N ILE A 33 -0.76 -6.02 1.92
CA ILE A 33 -0.40 -5.36 3.20
C ILE A 33 1.02 -5.75 3.61
N THR A 34 1.38 -7.02 3.42
CA THR A 34 2.73 -7.53 3.64
C THR A 34 3.18 -8.39 2.47
N GLY A 35 4.46 -8.28 2.11
CA GLY A 35 5.05 -9.06 1.02
C GLY A 35 5.47 -8.21 -0.16
N GLU A 36 5.76 -8.88 -1.26
CA GLU A 36 6.18 -8.28 -2.52
C GLU A 36 5.31 -8.85 -3.64
N ILE A 37 4.67 -8.00 -4.40
CA ILE A 37 3.67 -8.37 -5.39
C ILE A 37 4.24 -9.29 -6.49
N PHE A 38 5.49 -9.07 -6.90
CA PHE A 38 6.17 -9.90 -7.91
C PHE A 38 6.68 -11.25 -7.38
N MET A 39 6.43 -11.59 -6.12
CA MET A 39 6.57 -12.96 -5.63
C MET A 39 5.46 -13.87 -6.16
N ASP A 40 4.34 -13.31 -6.61
CA ASP A 40 3.32 -14.03 -7.37
C ASP A 40 3.80 -14.26 -8.81
N LYS A 41 4.13 -15.50 -9.15
CA LYS A 41 4.60 -15.88 -10.49
C LYS A 41 3.54 -15.69 -11.59
N ARG A 42 2.26 -15.62 -11.21
CA ARG A 42 1.12 -15.42 -12.10
C ARG A 42 0.61 -13.98 -12.06
N PHE A 43 1.36 -13.04 -11.49
CA PHE A 43 0.91 -11.65 -11.34
C PHE A 43 0.59 -10.98 -12.68
N PHE A 44 1.37 -11.24 -13.73
CA PHE A 44 1.09 -10.68 -15.05
C PHE A 44 -0.23 -11.19 -15.66
N GLU A 45 -0.70 -12.38 -15.32
CA GLU A 45 -2.04 -12.86 -15.75
C GLU A 45 -3.15 -12.02 -15.08
N LYS A 46 -2.95 -11.62 -13.82
CA LYS A 46 -3.87 -10.73 -13.12
C LYS A 46 -3.87 -9.32 -13.74
N LEU A 47 -2.70 -8.81 -14.12
CA LEU A 47 -2.61 -7.53 -14.82
C LEU A 47 -3.29 -7.57 -16.19
N GLU A 48 -3.11 -8.65 -16.95
CA GLU A 48 -3.78 -8.85 -18.25
C GLU A 48 -5.31 -8.89 -18.09
N TYR A 49 -5.79 -9.53 -17.03
CA TYR A 49 -7.23 -9.51 -16.72
C TYR A 49 -7.75 -8.09 -16.50
N LEU A 50 -7.05 -7.27 -15.69
CA LEU A 50 -7.42 -5.87 -15.46
C LEU A 50 -7.34 -5.02 -16.73
N GLU A 51 -6.29 -5.21 -17.55
CA GLU A 51 -6.12 -4.51 -18.82
C GLU A 51 -7.29 -4.75 -19.79
N THR A 52 -7.79 -5.98 -19.83
CA THR A 52 -8.87 -6.39 -20.75
C THR A 52 -10.27 -6.20 -20.18
N HIS A 53 -10.42 -6.02 -18.87
CA HIS A 53 -11.73 -5.90 -18.23
C HIS A 53 -12.39 -4.55 -18.57
N PRO A 54 -13.62 -4.51 -19.15
CA PRO A 54 -14.21 -3.28 -19.71
C PRO A 54 -14.59 -2.23 -18.67
N LYS A 55 -14.85 -2.64 -17.42
CA LYS A 55 -15.27 -1.74 -16.34
C LYS A 55 -14.10 -1.27 -15.45
N VAL A 56 -12.89 -1.79 -15.64
CA VAL A 56 -11.69 -1.34 -14.91
C VAL A 56 -11.15 -0.11 -15.62
N SER A 57 -11.05 1.03 -14.94
CA SER A 57 -10.47 2.26 -15.46
C SER A 57 -8.97 2.33 -15.15
N SER A 58 -8.56 1.96 -13.95
CA SER A 58 -7.16 2.04 -13.55
C SER A 58 -6.80 1.03 -12.47
N TYR A 59 -5.50 0.82 -12.30
CA TYR A 59 -4.94 0.13 -11.15
C TYR A 59 -3.54 0.66 -10.82
N HIS A 60 -3.09 0.44 -9.59
CA HIS A 60 -1.78 0.85 -9.11
C HIS A 60 -1.22 -0.16 -8.11
N PHE A 61 0.09 -0.16 -7.92
CA PHE A 61 0.73 -0.99 -6.90
C PHE A 61 2.09 -0.48 -6.46
N PHE A 62 2.49 -0.91 -5.27
CA PHE A 62 3.83 -0.69 -4.73
C PHE A 62 4.67 -1.95 -4.86
N THR A 63 5.97 -1.77 -5.08
CA THR A 63 6.96 -2.84 -5.10
C THR A 63 8.24 -2.39 -4.40
N ASN A 64 8.98 -3.33 -3.80
CA ASN A 64 10.34 -3.08 -3.32
C ASN A 64 11.38 -3.19 -4.44
N PHE A 65 10.94 -3.52 -5.64
CA PHE A 65 11.72 -3.56 -6.88
C PHE A 65 12.94 -4.50 -6.87
N THR A 66 12.99 -5.48 -5.96
CA THR A 66 14.13 -6.40 -5.80
C THR A 66 13.92 -7.74 -6.51
N VAL A 67 12.71 -8.03 -7.02
CA VAL A 67 12.32 -9.34 -7.55
C VAL A 67 12.25 -9.36 -9.08
N LEU A 68 11.91 -8.22 -9.70
CA LEU A 68 11.77 -8.11 -11.16
C LEU A 68 13.12 -8.35 -11.88
N ASP A 69 13.00 -8.71 -13.13
CA ASP A 69 14.08 -8.68 -14.11
C ASP A 69 13.79 -7.67 -15.24
N ALA A 70 14.74 -7.48 -16.14
CA ALA A 70 14.62 -6.53 -17.25
C ALA A 70 13.40 -6.82 -18.15
N ALA A 71 13.08 -8.09 -18.39
CA ALA A 71 11.93 -8.50 -19.21
C ALA A 71 10.61 -8.14 -18.53
N ALA A 72 10.52 -8.35 -17.20
CA ALA A 72 9.35 -7.96 -16.41
C ALA A 72 9.18 -6.43 -16.37
N ILE A 73 10.26 -5.67 -16.17
CA ILE A 73 10.22 -4.19 -16.19
C ILE A 73 9.73 -3.69 -17.57
N LEU A 74 10.24 -4.28 -18.67
CA LEU A 74 9.80 -3.90 -20.01
C LEU A 74 8.31 -4.22 -20.25
N LYS A 75 7.79 -5.32 -19.71
CA LYS A 75 6.35 -5.64 -19.83
C LYS A 75 5.45 -4.59 -19.17
N LEU A 76 5.90 -3.93 -18.09
CA LEU A 76 5.11 -2.89 -17.43
C LEU A 76 4.84 -1.68 -18.35
N THR A 77 5.75 -1.36 -19.26
CA THR A 77 5.57 -0.22 -20.19
C THR A 77 4.48 -0.45 -21.23
N ALA A 78 4.02 -1.68 -21.42
CA ALA A 78 2.92 -2.01 -22.32
C ALA A 78 1.53 -1.88 -21.69
N LEU A 79 1.45 -1.72 -20.36
CA LEU A 79 0.20 -1.64 -19.59
C LEU A 79 -0.42 -0.24 -19.75
N LYS A 80 -1.70 -0.19 -20.12
CA LYS A 80 -2.42 1.04 -20.44
C LYS A 80 -3.22 1.61 -19.26
N LYS A 81 -3.68 0.71 -18.38
CA LYS A 81 -4.49 1.06 -17.20
C LYS A 81 -3.68 1.15 -15.91
N LEU A 82 -2.37 0.88 -15.97
CA LEU A 82 -1.45 1.11 -14.87
C LEU A 82 -1.31 2.62 -14.65
N SER A 83 -2.00 3.16 -13.65
CA SER A 83 -2.04 4.59 -13.37
C SER A 83 -0.77 5.07 -12.67
N ILE A 84 -0.22 4.25 -11.77
CA ILE A 84 1.04 4.54 -11.07
C ILE A 84 1.77 3.27 -10.69
N PHE A 85 3.08 3.29 -10.89
CA PHE A 85 4.02 2.27 -10.45
C PHE A 85 4.89 2.83 -9.35
N SER A 86 4.58 2.48 -8.09
CA SER A 86 5.27 3.06 -6.93
C SER A 86 6.42 2.16 -6.48
N ILE A 87 7.65 2.68 -6.52
CA ILE A 87 8.85 1.98 -6.05
C ILE A 87 9.17 2.39 -4.61
N SER A 88 9.14 1.42 -3.70
CA SER A 88 9.52 1.63 -2.30
C SER A 88 11.02 1.35 -2.10
N VAL A 89 11.80 2.40 -1.90
CA VAL A 89 13.24 2.33 -1.63
C VAL A 89 13.49 2.53 -0.14
N TYR A 90 14.38 1.71 0.42
CA TYR A 90 14.77 1.75 1.84
C TYR A 90 16.28 1.93 1.98
N GLY A 91 16.70 2.83 2.88
CA GLY A 91 18.11 3.18 3.03
C GLY A 91 18.63 4.03 1.89
N HIS A 92 19.90 4.43 1.95
CA HIS A 92 20.55 5.27 0.95
C HIS A 92 21.84 4.63 0.39
N ASP A 93 22.37 3.62 1.07
CA ASP A 93 23.51 2.79 0.69
C ASP A 93 23.27 1.33 1.08
N GLN A 94 24.24 0.45 0.83
CA GLN A 94 24.12 -0.96 1.15
C GLN A 94 23.95 -1.20 2.65
N SER A 95 24.66 -0.48 3.50
CA SER A 95 24.63 -0.66 4.95
C SER A 95 23.25 -0.30 5.52
N SER A 96 22.75 0.88 5.18
CA SER A 96 21.43 1.35 5.62
C SER A 96 20.30 0.52 5.04
N PHE A 97 20.39 0.07 3.77
CA PHE A 97 19.42 -0.84 3.18
C PHE A 97 19.32 -2.16 3.95
N VAL A 98 20.46 -2.81 4.20
CA VAL A 98 20.52 -4.07 4.96
C VAL A 98 20.00 -3.87 6.38
N HIS A 99 20.35 -2.76 7.02
CA HIS A 99 19.94 -2.46 8.39
C HIS A 99 18.43 -2.21 8.50
N ILE A 100 17.84 -1.42 7.61
CA ILE A 100 16.38 -1.13 7.63
C ILE A 100 15.56 -2.35 7.20
N THR A 101 15.96 -3.01 6.12
CA THR A 101 15.14 -4.07 5.51
C THR A 101 15.38 -5.45 6.09
N GLN A 102 16.48 -5.66 6.80
CA GLN A 102 16.97 -6.97 7.26
C GLN A 102 17.15 -7.95 6.09
N ARG A 103 17.39 -7.44 4.87
CA ARG A 103 17.68 -8.20 3.67
C ARG A 103 19.20 -8.28 3.44
N ASN A 104 19.63 -9.16 2.57
CA ASN A 104 21.03 -9.36 2.24
C ASN A 104 21.50 -8.46 1.08
N ASP A 105 22.81 -8.47 0.84
CA ASP A 105 23.48 -7.73 -0.23
C ASP A 105 22.96 -8.08 -1.63
N ILE A 106 22.47 -9.32 -1.84
CA ILE A 106 21.92 -9.74 -3.13
C ILE A 106 20.65 -8.94 -3.44
N ALA A 107 19.80 -8.72 -2.44
CA ALA A 107 18.60 -7.90 -2.62
C ALA A 107 18.96 -6.43 -2.89
N TYR A 108 19.98 -5.89 -2.21
CA TYR A 108 20.50 -4.56 -2.49
C TYR A 108 20.99 -4.41 -3.93
N ARG A 109 21.87 -5.30 -4.37
CA ARG A 109 22.40 -5.27 -5.75
C ARG A 109 21.29 -5.37 -6.79
N ARG A 110 20.33 -6.27 -6.60
CA ARG A 110 19.17 -6.38 -7.49
C ARG A 110 18.35 -5.11 -7.58
N LEU A 111 18.12 -4.42 -6.44
CA LEU A 111 17.44 -3.13 -6.45
C LEU A 111 18.21 -2.11 -7.30
N VAL A 112 19.52 -1.97 -7.09
CA VAL A 112 20.36 -1.02 -7.85
C VAL A 112 20.37 -1.37 -9.35
N ASP A 113 20.58 -2.64 -9.70
CA ASP A 113 20.57 -3.13 -11.08
C ASP A 113 19.23 -2.86 -11.78
N ASN A 114 18.10 -3.08 -11.06
CA ASN A 114 16.77 -2.84 -11.58
C ASN A 114 16.49 -1.34 -11.78
N LEU A 115 16.93 -0.47 -10.88
CA LEU A 115 16.83 0.99 -11.07
C LEU A 115 17.65 1.47 -12.27
N GLN A 116 18.85 0.91 -12.49
CA GLN A 116 19.67 1.21 -13.68
C GLN A 116 19.00 0.70 -14.96
N THR A 117 18.45 -0.50 -14.94
CA THR A 117 17.67 -1.08 -16.04
C THR A 117 16.44 -0.23 -16.36
N LEU A 118 15.70 0.20 -15.33
CA LEU A 118 14.56 1.09 -15.49
C LEU A 118 14.96 2.40 -16.16
N HIS A 119 16.08 3.01 -15.74
CA HIS A 119 16.59 4.21 -16.37
C HIS A 119 16.86 4.02 -17.89
N GLN A 120 17.40 2.86 -18.29
CA GLN A 120 17.62 2.56 -19.71
C GLN A 120 16.31 2.37 -20.49
N ILE A 121 15.32 1.70 -19.87
CA ILE A 121 14.01 1.45 -20.48
C ILE A 121 13.25 2.77 -20.68
N LEU A 122 13.25 3.66 -19.68
CA LEU A 122 12.57 4.95 -19.74
C LEU A 122 13.12 5.91 -20.80
N ALA A 123 14.33 5.66 -21.30
CA ALA A 123 14.86 6.39 -22.46
C ALA A 123 14.09 6.10 -23.77
N GLN A 124 13.28 5.04 -23.83
CA GLN A 124 12.58 4.58 -25.02
C GLN A 124 11.09 4.27 -24.79
N ALA A 125 10.64 4.32 -23.54
CA ALA A 125 9.27 3.97 -23.18
C ALA A 125 8.76 4.90 -22.08
N ASP A 126 7.45 5.11 -22.03
CA ASP A 126 6.79 5.89 -20.99
C ASP A 126 6.18 4.96 -19.92
N LEU A 127 6.33 5.33 -18.67
CA LEU A 127 5.72 4.63 -17.53
C LEU A 127 5.54 5.63 -16.38
N GLN A 128 4.32 5.75 -15.88
CA GLN A 128 4.03 6.62 -14.74
C GLN A 128 4.59 6.02 -13.45
N ILE A 129 5.61 6.66 -12.90
CA ILE A 129 6.38 6.16 -11.76
C ILE A 129 6.42 7.20 -10.65
N GLU A 130 6.42 6.74 -9.42
CA GLU A 130 6.85 7.50 -8.25
C GLU A 130 7.83 6.68 -7.41
N ILE A 131 8.71 7.35 -6.67
CA ILE A 131 9.65 6.72 -5.75
C ILE A 131 9.38 7.20 -4.33
N GLY A 132 8.98 6.27 -3.45
CA GLY A 132 8.92 6.47 -2.02
C GLY A 132 10.24 6.07 -1.36
N TRP A 133 11.03 7.05 -0.93
CA TRP A 133 12.36 6.80 -0.34
C TRP A 133 12.34 6.95 1.17
N ARG A 134 12.54 5.85 1.88
CA ARG A 134 12.55 5.75 3.35
C ARG A 134 13.97 5.55 3.85
N THR A 135 14.51 6.56 4.55
CA THR A 135 15.90 6.54 5.02
C THR A 135 16.05 7.28 6.36
N TYR A 136 17.28 7.53 6.79
CA TYR A 136 17.62 8.18 8.06
C TYR A 136 17.36 9.68 8.04
N LYS A 137 17.05 10.28 9.21
CA LYS A 137 16.89 11.73 9.36
C LYS A 137 18.14 12.51 8.98
N SER A 138 19.32 11.99 9.36
CA SER A 138 20.61 12.62 9.09
C SER A 138 21.03 12.57 7.61
N PHE A 139 20.35 11.77 6.77
CA PHE A 139 20.69 11.66 5.36
C PHE A 139 20.30 12.91 4.55
N ASP A 140 21.27 13.50 3.85
CA ASP A 140 21.05 14.50 2.80
C ASP A 140 21.21 13.85 1.42
N HIS A 141 20.08 13.65 0.73
CA HIS A 141 20.03 12.98 -0.57
C HIS A 141 20.75 13.72 -1.72
N ILE A 142 21.13 14.99 -1.52
CA ILE A 142 21.85 15.79 -2.52
C ILE A 142 23.35 15.59 -2.37
N THR A 143 23.84 15.55 -1.12
CA THR A 143 25.28 15.55 -0.79
C THR A 143 25.80 14.20 -0.30
N GLU A 144 24.93 13.31 0.18
CA GLU A 144 25.28 12.02 0.73
C GLU A 144 24.92 10.87 -0.23
N GLY A 145 25.56 9.73 -0.06
CA GLY A 145 25.34 8.50 -0.81
C GLY A 145 26.59 8.02 -1.56
N ASP A 146 26.48 6.85 -2.15
CA ASP A 146 27.55 6.27 -2.96
C ASP A 146 27.46 6.72 -4.43
N ASP A 147 28.60 6.89 -5.09
CA ASP A 147 28.67 7.42 -6.46
C ASP A 147 28.03 6.49 -7.52
N TYR A 148 27.92 5.19 -7.23
CA TYR A 148 27.42 4.17 -8.17
C TYR A 148 26.28 3.32 -7.60
N GLY A 149 25.88 3.59 -6.35
CA GLY A 149 24.91 2.80 -5.64
C GLY A 149 23.48 3.32 -5.71
N LEU A 150 22.74 3.04 -4.62
CA LEU A 150 21.30 3.27 -4.53
C LEU A 150 20.92 4.74 -4.67
N SER A 151 21.55 5.63 -3.90
CA SER A 151 21.24 7.06 -3.90
C SER A 151 21.43 7.68 -5.28
N ARG A 152 22.54 7.38 -5.93
CA ARG A 152 22.82 7.89 -7.27
C ARG A 152 21.81 7.37 -8.30
N SER A 153 21.42 6.10 -8.22
CA SER A 153 20.42 5.52 -9.14
C SER A 153 19.05 6.19 -8.98
N VAL A 154 18.62 6.46 -7.74
CA VAL A 154 17.35 7.15 -7.46
C VAL A 154 17.38 8.59 -7.97
N ILE A 155 18.44 9.35 -7.61
CA ILE A 155 18.59 10.75 -8.03
C ILE A 155 18.66 10.86 -9.56
N ARG A 156 19.38 9.96 -10.22
CA ARG A 156 19.47 9.94 -11.68
C ARG A 156 18.12 9.71 -12.35
N LEU A 157 17.28 8.81 -11.81
CA LEU A 157 15.90 8.61 -12.31
C LEU A 157 15.06 9.87 -12.15
N ARG A 158 15.07 10.50 -10.97
CA ARG A 158 14.38 11.78 -10.73
C ARG A 158 14.80 12.84 -11.74
N ASP A 159 16.11 13.07 -11.87
CA ASP A 159 16.64 14.19 -12.66
C ASP A 159 16.51 13.99 -14.17
N SER A 160 16.52 12.73 -14.64
CA SER A 160 16.40 12.42 -16.07
C SER A 160 14.95 12.38 -16.59
N TYR A 161 13.99 12.05 -15.72
CA TYR A 161 12.60 11.76 -16.13
C TYR A 161 11.54 12.48 -15.30
N ASP A 162 11.96 13.43 -14.44
CA ASP A 162 11.07 14.20 -13.53
C ASP A 162 10.17 13.31 -12.65
N ILE A 163 10.74 12.17 -12.19
CA ILE A 163 10.01 11.21 -11.37
C ILE A 163 9.75 11.80 -9.98
N PRO A 164 8.51 11.83 -9.50
CA PRO A 164 8.19 12.26 -8.15
C PRO A 164 8.95 11.45 -7.09
N LEU A 165 9.67 12.15 -6.21
CA LEU A 165 10.47 11.56 -5.15
C LEU A 165 9.97 11.99 -3.78
N HIS A 166 9.43 11.04 -3.02
CA HIS A 166 8.90 11.25 -1.68
C HIS A 166 9.85 10.71 -0.63
N ILE A 167 10.62 11.58 0.03
CA ILE A 167 11.59 11.18 1.05
C ILE A 167 10.90 11.18 2.41
N THR A 168 10.92 10.03 3.09
CA THR A 168 10.31 9.84 4.40
C THR A 168 11.38 9.41 5.42
N LYS A 169 11.49 10.19 6.51
CA LYS A 169 12.38 9.93 7.66
C LYS A 169 11.61 9.67 8.95
N ASN A 170 10.29 9.89 8.92
CA ASN A 170 9.35 9.59 9.98
C ASN A 170 8.46 8.44 9.54
N TYR A 171 8.43 7.37 10.31
CA TYR A 171 7.73 6.14 9.96
C TYR A 171 6.41 6.03 10.72
N ASP A 172 5.35 5.60 10.08
CA ASP A 172 4.16 5.20 10.82
C ASP A 172 4.41 3.87 11.56
N ASN A 173 3.70 3.69 12.64
CA ASN A 173 3.89 2.54 13.54
C ASN A 173 3.21 1.24 13.06
N TRP A 174 2.65 1.21 11.85
CA TRP A 174 1.95 0.04 11.30
C TRP A 174 0.92 -0.57 12.26
N GLY A 175 0.06 0.29 12.83
CA GLY A 175 -0.96 -0.16 13.78
C GLY A 175 -0.39 -0.64 15.12
N GLY A 176 0.80 -0.15 15.48
CA GLY A 176 1.50 -0.52 16.72
C GLY A 176 2.42 -1.73 16.60
N ILE A 177 2.65 -2.25 15.38
CA ILE A 177 3.61 -3.36 15.14
C ILE A 177 5.04 -2.86 15.23
N ILE A 178 5.31 -1.64 14.71
CA ILE A 178 6.61 -0.99 14.79
C ILE A 178 6.63 -0.10 16.04
N THR A 179 7.65 -0.28 16.86
CA THR A 179 7.86 0.42 18.12
C THR A 179 9.25 1.07 18.13
N ASP A 180 9.51 1.97 19.07
CA ASP A 180 10.82 2.58 19.28
C ASP A 180 11.94 1.55 19.47
N LYS A 181 11.62 0.35 19.96
CA LYS A 181 12.60 -0.75 20.11
C LYS A 181 13.06 -1.29 18.75
N ASP A 182 12.18 -1.31 17.76
CA ASP A 182 12.47 -1.85 16.42
C ASP A 182 13.38 -0.90 15.63
N VAL A 183 13.37 0.38 15.96
CA VAL A 183 14.19 1.43 15.33
C VAL A 183 15.34 1.92 16.23
N ASN A 184 15.54 1.27 17.37
CA ASN A 184 16.62 1.65 18.30
C ASN A 184 17.99 1.52 17.64
N GLY A 185 18.78 2.60 17.69
CA GLY A 185 20.08 2.69 17.03
C GLY A 185 20.02 3.14 15.57
N LEU A 186 18.81 3.37 15.03
CA LEU A 186 18.60 4.04 13.75
C LEU A 186 18.23 5.51 13.99
N ASP A 187 18.68 6.40 13.11
CA ASP A 187 18.23 7.81 13.14
C ASP A 187 16.87 7.97 12.46
N LEU A 188 15.86 7.31 13.02
CA LEU A 188 14.49 7.25 12.54
C LEU A 188 13.53 7.64 13.66
N ASP A 189 12.43 8.32 13.30
CA ASP A 189 11.31 8.53 14.21
C ASP A 189 10.13 7.64 13.81
N VAL A 190 9.47 7.08 14.80
CA VAL A 190 8.14 6.45 14.64
C VAL A 190 7.08 7.46 15.06
N VAL A 191 6.09 7.67 14.21
CA VAL A 191 4.98 8.60 14.52
C VAL A 191 4.20 8.08 15.72
N ASP A 192 4.07 8.93 16.75
CA ASP A 192 3.33 8.60 17.96
C ASP A 192 1.83 8.50 17.68
N CYS A 193 1.24 7.35 18.03
CA CYS A 193 -0.20 7.13 17.91
C CYS A 193 -1.04 8.03 18.83
N GLN A 194 -0.47 8.54 19.93
CA GLN A 194 -1.16 9.44 20.85
C GLN A 194 -1.40 10.84 20.24
N SER A 195 -0.60 11.24 19.25
CA SER A 195 -0.79 12.48 18.52
C SER A 195 -1.98 12.46 17.55
N MET A 196 -2.58 11.30 17.30
CA MET A 196 -3.67 11.13 16.34
C MET A 196 -5.04 11.33 17.00
N PRO A 197 -5.86 12.27 16.52
CA PRO A 197 -7.22 12.45 17.02
C PRO A 197 -8.11 11.27 16.59
N LYS A 198 -8.41 10.37 17.51
CA LYS A 198 -9.31 9.22 17.30
C LYS A 198 -10.73 9.60 17.72
N ILE A 199 -11.45 10.26 16.82
CA ILE A 199 -12.81 10.74 17.04
C ILE A 199 -13.70 10.22 15.93
N GLY A 200 -14.72 9.43 16.28
CA GLY A 200 -15.63 8.79 15.33
C GLY A 200 -14.95 7.72 14.47
N ALA A 201 -15.58 7.29 13.41
CA ALA A 201 -15.06 6.26 12.53
C ALA A 201 -13.81 6.71 11.75
N CYS A 202 -12.97 5.74 11.41
CA CYS A 202 -11.86 5.95 10.50
C CYS A 202 -12.39 6.01 9.06
N SER A 203 -12.13 7.09 8.33
CA SER A 203 -12.60 7.25 6.95
C SER A 203 -12.12 6.13 6.01
N LEU A 204 -10.99 5.49 6.32
CA LEU A 204 -10.45 4.40 5.50
C LEU A 204 -11.34 3.16 5.43
N ILE A 205 -12.19 2.91 6.44
CA ILE A 205 -13.09 1.74 6.42
C ILE A 205 -14.28 1.90 5.46
N PHE A 206 -14.48 3.08 4.89
CA PHE A 206 -15.63 3.38 4.03
C PHE A 206 -15.26 3.31 2.53
N TYR A 207 -14.12 3.82 2.15
CA TYR A 207 -13.75 3.92 0.73
C TYR A 207 -12.54 3.06 0.32
N LYS A 208 -11.96 2.37 1.26
CA LYS A 208 -10.84 1.45 1.01
C LYS A 208 -10.97 0.20 1.86
N LEU A 209 -11.12 -0.94 1.24
CA LEU A 209 -11.05 -2.22 1.93
C LEU A 209 -9.91 -3.07 1.37
N GLN A 210 -9.51 -4.08 2.12
CA GLN A 210 -8.50 -5.03 1.70
C GLN A 210 -9.10 -6.43 1.59
N VAL A 211 -9.03 -7.03 0.42
CA VAL A 211 -9.27 -8.46 0.30
C VAL A 211 -7.93 -9.19 0.48
N MET A 212 -7.87 -10.06 1.47
CA MET A 212 -6.70 -10.86 1.79
C MET A 212 -6.55 -12.01 0.78
N ALA A 213 -5.37 -12.62 0.72
CA ALA A 213 -5.09 -13.67 -0.26
C ALA A 213 -5.92 -14.95 -0.08
N ASP A 214 -6.53 -15.14 1.07
CA ASP A 214 -7.45 -16.25 1.40
C ASP A 214 -8.93 -15.93 1.19
N GLY A 215 -9.27 -14.69 0.78
CA GLY A 215 -10.64 -14.23 0.55
C GLY A 215 -11.26 -13.46 1.71
N GLN A 216 -10.60 -13.36 2.87
CA GLN A 216 -11.10 -12.51 3.95
C GLN A 216 -11.17 -11.05 3.52
N VAL A 217 -12.29 -10.39 3.78
CA VAL A 217 -12.48 -8.96 3.52
C VAL A 217 -12.24 -8.20 4.82
N ASN A 218 -11.15 -7.45 4.82
CA ASN A 218 -10.72 -6.63 5.96
C ASN A 218 -11.10 -5.16 5.73
N ALA A 219 -11.83 -4.56 6.66
CA ALA A 219 -12.23 -3.16 6.56
C ALA A 219 -11.05 -2.18 6.58
N CYS A 220 -9.91 -2.58 7.19
CA CYS A 220 -8.68 -1.77 7.17
C CYS A 220 -7.79 -2.13 5.98
N ALA A 221 -7.72 -1.27 4.98
CA ALA A 221 -6.85 -1.47 3.81
C ALA A 221 -5.37 -1.15 4.05
N CYS A 222 -4.97 -0.68 5.23
CA CYS A 222 -3.67 -0.03 5.36
C CYS A 222 -2.71 -0.65 6.38
N ARG A 223 -3.17 -1.06 7.56
CA ARG A 223 -2.28 -1.35 8.70
C ARG A 223 -2.60 -2.63 9.46
N ASP A 224 -3.71 -3.27 9.16
CA ASP A 224 -4.17 -4.47 9.85
C ASP A 224 -3.68 -5.73 9.14
N VAL A 225 -2.43 -6.08 9.35
CA VAL A 225 -1.77 -7.22 8.70
C VAL A 225 -2.34 -8.59 9.08
N ASN A 226 -3.09 -8.66 10.18
CA ASN A 226 -3.69 -9.91 10.67
C ASN A 226 -5.19 -10.00 10.39
N ALA A 227 -5.75 -9.07 9.62
CA ALA A 227 -7.20 -8.97 9.32
C ALA A 227 -8.08 -9.02 10.59
N THR A 228 -7.66 -8.31 11.66
CA THR A 228 -8.41 -8.27 12.93
C THR A 228 -9.72 -7.45 12.81
N LEU A 229 -9.86 -6.71 11.71
CA LEU A 229 -11.07 -5.98 11.31
C LEU A 229 -11.76 -6.66 10.12
N ALA A 230 -11.67 -7.99 10.04
CA ALA A 230 -12.38 -8.76 9.02
C ALA A 230 -13.89 -8.57 9.19
N ILE A 231 -14.57 -8.25 8.08
CA ILE A 231 -16.02 -8.01 8.01
C ILE A 231 -16.76 -9.04 7.16
N GLY A 232 -16.06 -9.95 6.51
CA GLY A 232 -16.64 -11.03 5.71
C GLY A 232 -15.60 -11.90 5.04
N ASP A 233 -16.06 -12.88 4.25
CA ASP A 233 -15.24 -13.83 3.54
C ASP A 233 -15.85 -14.16 2.17
N LEU A 234 -15.14 -13.83 1.09
CA LEU A 234 -15.58 -14.04 -0.30
C LEU A 234 -15.56 -15.50 -0.74
N SER A 235 -15.07 -16.42 0.09
CA SER A 235 -15.24 -17.85 -0.15
C SER A 235 -16.67 -18.34 0.09
N SER A 236 -17.45 -17.57 0.86
CA SER A 236 -18.82 -17.95 1.28
C SER A 236 -19.87 -16.86 1.12
N GLN A 237 -19.45 -15.62 0.87
CA GLN A 237 -20.34 -14.44 0.79
C GLN A 237 -20.08 -13.67 -0.50
N ARG A 238 -21.07 -12.92 -0.95
CA ARG A 238 -20.88 -11.93 -2.02
C ARG A 238 -20.34 -10.62 -1.45
N LEU A 239 -19.55 -9.89 -2.24
CA LEU A 239 -19.00 -8.60 -1.83
C LEU A 239 -20.11 -7.59 -1.49
N ALA A 240 -21.22 -7.58 -2.24
CA ALA A 240 -22.38 -6.73 -1.98
C ALA A 240 -23.03 -7.03 -0.62
N ASP A 241 -23.12 -8.29 -0.20
CA ASP A 241 -23.64 -8.65 1.11
C ASP A 241 -22.71 -8.23 2.25
N ILE A 242 -21.39 -8.31 2.02
CA ILE A 242 -20.36 -7.90 2.98
C ILE A 242 -20.37 -6.39 3.19
N LEU A 243 -20.57 -5.60 2.13
CA LEU A 243 -20.59 -4.14 2.16
C LEU A 243 -22.00 -3.56 2.27
N SER A 244 -22.93 -4.24 2.91
CA SER A 244 -24.30 -3.78 3.13
C SER A 244 -24.57 -3.46 4.60
N ASP A 245 -25.65 -2.70 4.85
CA ASP A 245 -26.19 -2.41 6.18
C ASP A 245 -26.68 -3.65 6.93
N ARG A 246 -26.95 -4.75 6.19
CA ARG A 246 -27.34 -6.06 6.75
C ARG A 246 -26.15 -6.81 7.36
N ASN A 247 -24.91 -6.40 7.06
CA ASN A 247 -23.72 -7.00 7.66
C ASN A 247 -23.48 -6.41 9.05
N GLN A 248 -24.00 -7.09 10.07
CA GLN A 248 -23.90 -6.66 11.46
C GLN A 248 -22.43 -6.46 11.90
N THR A 249 -21.49 -7.29 11.43
CA THR A 249 -20.07 -7.16 11.78
C THR A 249 -19.48 -5.84 11.28
N TYR A 250 -19.87 -5.40 10.09
CA TYR A 250 -19.43 -4.13 9.54
C TYR A 250 -20.10 -2.95 10.25
N MET A 251 -21.40 -3.03 10.49
CA MET A 251 -22.15 -2.00 11.23
C MET A 251 -21.63 -1.85 12.66
N ASP A 252 -21.40 -2.95 13.38
CA ASP A 252 -20.83 -2.92 14.74
C ASP A 252 -19.43 -2.27 14.78
N LEU A 253 -18.60 -2.49 13.74
CA LEU A 253 -17.30 -1.84 13.63
C LEU A 253 -17.45 -0.32 13.49
N ILE A 254 -18.35 0.14 12.63
CA ILE A 254 -18.62 1.57 12.43
C ILE A 254 -19.13 2.19 13.73
N ASP A 255 -20.15 1.60 14.33
CA ASP A 255 -20.80 2.09 15.54
C ASP A 255 -19.87 2.11 16.75
N SER A 256 -19.02 1.09 16.92
CA SER A 256 -18.06 1.06 18.00
C SER A 256 -17.04 2.19 17.87
N GLN A 257 -16.52 2.45 16.67
CA GLN A 257 -15.61 3.57 16.42
C GLN A 257 -16.31 4.93 16.63
N GLN A 258 -17.58 5.06 16.26
CA GLN A 258 -18.38 6.28 16.53
C GLN A 258 -18.53 6.55 18.02
N ARG A 259 -18.68 5.52 18.85
CA ARG A 259 -18.72 5.64 20.32
C ARG A 259 -17.35 5.80 20.98
N GLY A 260 -16.25 5.76 20.22
CA GLY A 260 -14.88 5.80 20.75
C GLY A 260 -14.39 4.46 21.29
N GLU A 261 -15.05 3.36 20.96
CA GLU A 261 -14.72 1.99 21.35
C GLU A 261 -13.82 1.35 20.28
N PHE A 262 -12.54 1.67 20.29
CA PHE A 262 -11.61 1.24 19.25
C PHE A 262 -11.05 -0.17 19.49
N LYS A 263 -11.02 -1.00 18.45
CA LYS A 263 -10.25 -2.25 18.46
C LYS A 263 -8.76 -1.96 18.72
N PRO A 264 -7.99 -2.90 19.30
CA PRO A 264 -6.59 -2.67 19.66
C PRO A 264 -5.74 -2.11 18.50
N ILE A 265 -5.91 -2.62 17.31
CA ILE A 265 -5.20 -2.15 16.11
C ILE A 265 -5.51 -0.67 15.78
N CYS A 266 -6.78 -0.25 15.91
CA CYS A 266 -7.18 1.13 15.70
C CYS A 266 -6.69 2.04 16.82
N HIS A 267 -6.72 1.55 18.07
CA HIS A 267 -6.23 2.30 19.23
C HIS A 267 -4.74 2.60 19.10
N SER A 268 -3.93 1.65 18.62
CA SER A 268 -2.48 1.79 18.45
C SER A 268 -2.06 2.44 17.14
N CYS A 269 -2.99 2.68 16.19
CA CYS A 269 -2.64 3.13 14.84
C CYS A 269 -2.23 4.60 14.81
N SER A 270 -1.02 4.89 14.29
CA SER A 270 -0.56 6.26 14.00
C SER A 270 -1.05 6.79 12.65
N PHE A 271 -1.76 5.96 11.88
CA PHE A 271 -2.32 6.32 10.56
C PHE A 271 -3.85 6.46 10.59
N TYR A 272 -4.46 6.48 11.78
CA TYR A 272 -5.90 6.65 11.93
C TYR A 272 -6.39 7.95 11.28
N ARG A 273 -7.49 7.92 10.53
CA ARG A 273 -8.07 9.07 9.83
C ARG A 273 -9.51 9.27 10.25
N SER A 274 -9.70 10.12 11.25
CA SER A 274 -11.04 10.50 11.67
C SER A 274 -11.85 11.11 10.52
N ILE A 275 -13.13 10.73 10.37
CA ILE A 275 -14.05 11.43 9.45
C ILE A 275 -14.34 12.87 9.88
N TYR A 276 -14.05 13.25 11.14
CA TYR A 276 -14.37 14.56 11.71
C TYR A 276 -13.13 15.46 11.90
N LYS A 277 -11.92 14.92 11.83
CA LYS A 277 -10.69 15.66 12.12
C LYS A 277 -9.60 15.40 11.09
N TYR A 278 -8.86 16.45 10.76
CA TYR A 278 -7.71 16.33 9.88
C TYR A 278 -6.57 15.56 10.56
N HIS A 279 -5.83 14.79 9.77
CA HIS A 279 -4.65 14.10 10.22
C HIS A 279 -3.48 15.08 10.35
N PRO A 280 -2.82 15.20 11.52
CA PRO A 280 -1.83 16.26 11.76
C PRO A 280 -0.53 16.09 10.97
N VAL A 281 -0.20 14.87 10.52
CA VAL A 281 1.06 14.57 9.81
C VAL A 281 0.86 14.44 8.30
N TYR A 282 -0.33 14.02 7.85
CA TYR A 282 -0.60 13.73 6.44
C TYR A 282 -1.75 14.62 5.91
N GLU A 283 -1.52 15.92 5.80
CA GLU A 283 -2.55 16.92 5.48
C GLU A 283 -3.32 16.62 4.18
N TYR A 284 -2.61 16.24 3.11
CA TYR A 284 -3.24 15.98 1.81
C TYR A 284 -4.10 14.71 1.76
N HIS A 285 -3.92 13.82 2.74
CA HIS A 285 -4.73 12.61 2.91
C HIS A 285 -5.78 12.70 4.01
N SER A 286 -5.93 13.85 4.64
CA SER A 286 -6.70 13.99 5.90
C SER A 286 -8.12 14.49 5.71
N LYS A 287 -8.49 14.93 4.52
CA LYS A 287 -9.87 15.35 4.27
C LYS A 287 -10.79 14.13 4.27
N PRO A 288 -11.91 14.18 4.99
CA PRO A 288 -12.94 13.15 4.83
C PRO A 288 -13.39 13.15 3.37
N GLN A 289 -13.41 11.96 2.77
CA GLN A 289 -13.82 11.80 1.37
C GLN A 289 -15.34 11.61 1.26
N THR A 290 -15.98 11.29 2.37
CA THR A 290 -17.41 11.05 2.46
C THR A 290 -17.91 11.40 3.85
N THR A 291 -19.20 11.70 3.99
CA THR A 291 -19.89 11.85 5.27
C THR A 291 -20.41 10.49 5.75
N LEU A 292 -20.71 10.37 7.03
CA LEU A 292 -21.32 9.15 7.57
C LEU A 292 -22.70 8.90 6.96
N GLU A 293 -23.46 9.96 6.68
CA GLU A 293 -24.77 9.90 6.02
C GLU A 293 -24.67 9.31 4.61
N GLU A 294 -23.73 9.82 3.79
CA GLU A 294 -23.46 9.27 2.44
C GLU A 294 -23.04 7.79 2.49
N VAL A 295 -22.29 7.38 3.52
CA VAL A 295 -21.93 5.97 3.72
C VAL A 295 -23.17 5.12 3.97
N TYR A 296 -24.03 5.51 4.91
CA TYR A 296 -25.24 4.76 5.21
C TYR A 296 -26.17 4.68 4.00
N GLU A 297 -26.38 5.77 3.29
CA GLU A 297 -27.15 5.75 2.05
C GLU A 297 -26.58 4.79 1.00
N THR A 298 -25.24 4.67 0.92
CA THR A 298 -24.59 3.74 0.00
C THR A 298 -24.78 2.28 0.42
N LEU A 299 -24.66 2.00 1.72
CA LEU A 299 -24.84 0.65 2.27
C LEU A 299 -26.30 0.16 2.18
N GLU A 300 -27.28 1.06 2.31
CA GLU A 300 -28.71 0.73 2.13
C GLU A 300 -29.06 0.34 0.68
N ARG A 301 -28.30 0.85 -0.30
CA ARG A 301 -28.52 0.57 -1.73
C ARG A 301 -27.82 -0.73 -2.20
N ALA A 302 -26.86 -1.24 -1.44
CA ALA A 302 -26.11 -2.46 -1.77
C ALA A 302 -26.88 -3.72 -1.35
#